data_971d4b4f6c432ee38af9a1035c9ed88c
#
_entry.id   971d4b4f6c432ee38af9a1035c9ed88c
#
_cell.length_a   1.000
_cell.length_b   1.000
_cell.length_c   1.000
_cell.angle_alpha   90.00
_cell.angle_beta   90.00
_cell.angle_gamma   90.00
#
_symmetry.space_group_name_H-M   'P 1'
#
loop_
_entity.id
_entity.type
_entity.pdbx_description
1 polymer ?
#
loop_
_entity_poly.entity_id
_entity_poly.type
_entity_poly.pdbx_seq_one_letter_code
_entity_poly.pdbx_strand_id
1 'polypeptide(L)'
;MTIYYFDASAIAKRYLQESGSLWVTALWKRAGEISLFSAALVNVEVVCALSRAQREERIGMRRRNESAGLFALEAQQNLESIAVSADILQSAHRLALRHPLRAYDAVHLATALELAERMLWAGLPAPIFVSADGNLLAAARAEGLVVENPNEHE
;
A
#
# COMPACT_ATOMS: atom_id res chain seq x y z
N MET A 1 -18.72 -5.14 -3.76
CA MET A 1 -17.31 -5.57 -3.49
C MET A 1 -16.52 -4.36 -3.04
N THR A 2 -15.77 -4.47 -1.95
CA THR A 2 -14.91 -3.40 -1.46
C THR A 2 -13.51 -3.54 -2.07
N ILE A 3 -12.97 -2.44 -2.55
CA ILE A 3 -11.66 -2.38 -3.18
C ILE A 3 -10.74 -1.58 -2.27
N TYR A 4 -9.58 -2.12 -1.94
CA TYR A 4 -8.54 -1.44 -1.16
C TYR A 4 -7.28 -1.26 -1.99
N TYR A 5 -6.65 -0.12 -1.83
CA TYR A 5 -5.30 0.13 -2.32
C TYR A 5 -4.38 0.33 -1.12
N PHE A 6 -3.34 -0.46 -1.02
CA PHE A 6 -2.35 -0.39 0.06
C PHE A 6 -1.04 0.22 -0.44
N ASP A 7 -0.47 1.14 0.32
CA ASP A 7 0.94 1.49 0.18
C ASP A 7 1.83 0.51 0.95
N ALA A 8 3.14 0.66 0.84
CA ALA A 8 4.09 -0.22 1.51
C ALA A 8 4.04 -0.11 3.03
N SER A 9 3.75 1.07 3.59
CA SER A 9 3.66 1.28 5.03
C SER A 9 2.52 0.48 5.66
N ALA A 10 1.42 0.35 4.94
CA ALA A 10 0.27 -0.44 5.37
C ALA A 10 0.53 -1.95 5.22
N ILE A 11 1.07 -2.40 4.07
CA ILE A 11 1.37 -3.82 3.84
C ILE A 11 2.41 -4.34 4.84
N ALA A 12 3.45 -3.56 5.13
CA ALA A 12 4.50 -3.95 6.07
C ALA A 12 3.96 -4.35 7.45
N LYS A 13 2.84 -3.78 7.88
CA LYS A 13 2.17 -4.12 9.16
C LYS A 13 1.65 -5.56 9.22
N ARG A 14 1.44 -6.19 8.08
CA ARG A 14 1.10 -7.62 8.01
C ARG A 14 2.27 -8.51 8.48
N TYR A 15 3.50 -8.05 8.26
CA TYR A 15 4.73 -8.83 8.47
C TYR A 15 5.58 -8.32 9.64
N LEU A 16 5.36 -7.09 10.07
CA LEU A 16 5.97 -6.48 11.26
C LEU A 16 4.88 -6.24 12.31
N GLN A 17 5.21 -6.51 13.58
CA GLN A 17 4.27 -6.31 14.67
C GLN A 17 4.29 -4.86 15.13
N GLU A 18 3.26 -4.12 14.74
CA GLU A 18 3.11 -2.68 14.96
C GLU A 18 1.65 -2.36 15.27
N SER A 19 1.36 -1.09 15.63
CA SER A 19 -0.01 -0.58 15.68
C SER A 19 -0.72 -0.82 14.34
N GLY A 20 -1.96 -1.31 14.39
CA GLY A 20 -2.75 -1.62 13.20
C GLY A 20 -2.46 -2.95 12.51
N SER A 21 -1.49 -3.73 12.98
CA SER A 21 -1.14 -5.03 12.38
C SER A 21 -2.29 -6.02 12.37
N LEU A 22 -3.09 -6.07 13.44
CA LEU A 22 -4.25 -6.96 13.52
C LEU A 22 -5.31 -6.60 12.48
N TRP A 23 -5.59 -5.32 12.31
CA TRP A 23 -6.56 -4.85 11.33
C TRP A 23 -6.11 -5.16 9.89
N VAL A 24 -4.86 -4.85 9.53
CA VAL A 24 -4.31 -5.19 8.21
C VAL A 24 -4.35 -6.70 7.97
N THR A 25 -3.97 -7.50 8.97
CA THR A 25 -4.02 -8.96 8.87
C THR A 25 -5.43 -9.47 8.66
N ALA A 26 -6.43 -8.89 9.33
CA ALA A 26 -7.83 -9.25 9.16
C ALA A 26 -8.34 -8.94 7.74
N LEU A 27 -7.98 -7.79 7.17
CA LEU A 27 -8.29 -7.47 5.78
C LEU A 27 -7.61 -8.44 4.81
N TRP A 28 -6.34 -8.73 5.03
CA TRP A 28 -5.58 -9.64 4.17
C TRP A 28 -6.18 -11.04 4.10
N LYS A 29 -6.69 -11.54 5.23
CA LYS A 29 -7.38 -12.84 5.31
C LYS A 29 -8.71 -12.89 4.57
N ARG A 30 -9.28 -11.74 4.25
CA ARG A 30 -10.52 -11.61 3.47
C ARG A 30 -10.26 -11.48 1.97
N ALA A 31 -9.03 -11.68 1.51
CA ALA A 31 -8.73 -11.77 0.08
C ALA A 31 -9.65 -12.82 -0.57
N GLY A 32 -10.36 -12.45 -1.62
CA GLY A 32 -11.43 -13.27 -2.21
C GLY A 32 -12.85 -12.74 -1.93
N GLU A 33 -13.08 -12.06 -0.79
CA GLU A 33 -14.29 -11.28 -0.52
C GLU A 33 -14.13 -9.82 -0.90
N ILE A 34 -12.89 -9.33 -0.81
CA ILE A 34 -12.48 -7.97 -1.14
C ILE A 34 -11.32 -8.03 -2.15
N SER A 35 -11.09 -6.94 -2.86
CA SER A 35 -9.95 -6.82 -3.77
C SER A 35 -8.86 -5.95 -3.16
N LEU A 36 -7.63 -6.46 -3.18
CA LEU A 36 -6.45 -5.78 -2.64
C LEU A 36 -5.51 -5.39 -3.80
N PHE A 37 -5.21 -4.12 -3.91
CA PHE A 37 -4.34 -3.57 -4.95
C PHE A 37 -3.13 -2.84 -4.36
N SER A 38 -2.04 -2.82 -5.11
CA SER A 38 -0.91 -1.94 -4.87
C SER A 38 -0.11 -1.70 -6.15
N ALA A 39 0.79 -0.73 -6.14
CA ALA A 39 1.79 -0.59 -7.20
C ALA A 39 2.82 -1.73 -7.12
N ALA A 40 3.33 -2.17 -8.26
CA ALA A 40 4.37 -3.20 -8.34
C ALA A 40 5.63 -2.86 -7.52
N LEU A 41 5.88 -1.57 -7.31
CA LEU A 41 6.94 -1.03 -6.46
C LEU A 41 6.92 -1.61 -5.04
N VAL A 42 5.75 -1.97 -4.51
CA VAL A 42 5.58 -2.50 -3.16
C VAL A 42 6.39 -3.78 -2.92
N ASN A 43 6.65 -4.56 -3.96
CA ASN A 43 7.45 -5.78 -3.85
C ASN A 43 8.89 -5.52 -3.38
N VAL A 44 9.43 -4.34 -3.70
CA VAL A 44 10.75 -3.91 -3.21
C VAL A 44 10.62 -3.20 -1.88
N GLU A 45 9.64 -2.32 -1.73
CA GLU A 45 9.48 -1.49 -0.54
C GLU A 45 9.24 -2.30 0.73
N VAL A 46 8.41 -3.35 0.68
CA VAL A 46 8.15 -4.21 1.85
C VAL A 46 9.41 -4.94 2.28
N VAL A 47 10.19 -5.47 1.34
CA VAL A 47 11.48 -6.11 1.64
C VAL A 47 12.47 -5.08 2.23
N CYS A 48 12.49 -3.86 1.73
CA CYS A 48 13.29 -2.78 2.31
C CYS A 48 12.88 -2.47 3.75
N ALA A 49 11.57 -2.46 4.05
CA ALA A 49 11.05 -2.25 5.41
C ALA A 49 11.47 -3.39 6.35
N LEU A 50 11.39 -4.63 5.90
CA LEU A 50 11.85 -5.80 6.67
C LEU A 50 13.36 -5.75 6.92
N SER A 51 14.14 -5.38 5.92
CA SER A 51 15.60 -5.25 6.05
C SER A 51 16.00 -4.12 6.99
N ARG A 52 15.24 -3.01 6.98
CA ARG A 52 15.43 -1.92 7.95
C ARG A 52 15.13 -2.38 9.37
N ALA A 53 14.01 -3.08 9.58
CA ALA A 53 13.66 -3.61 10.89
C ALA A 53 14.73 -4.57 11.43
N GLN A 54 15.37 -5.36 10.58
CA GLN A 54 16.45 -6.23 10.96
C GLN A 54 17.71 -5.43 11.33
N ARG A 55 18.09 -4.41 10.56
CA ARG A 55 19.24 -3.54 10.89
C ARG A 55 19.03 -2.74 12.19
N GLU A 56 17.79 -2.40 12.49
CA GLU A 56 17.37 -1.73 13.73
C GLU A 56 17.17 -2.72 14.88
N GLU A 57 17.52 -3.98 14.70
CA GLU A 57 17.41 -5.06 15.70
C GLU A 57 15.99 -5.31 16.23
N ARG A 58 14.96 -4.89 15.50
CA ARG A 58 13.56 -5.16 15.85
C ARG A 58 13.13 -6.59 15.53
N ILE A 59 13.75 -7.18 14.51
CA ILE A 59 13.61 -8.59 14.15
C ILE A 59 14.99 -9.19 13.82
N GLY A 60 15.11 -10.51 13.97
CA GLY A 60 16.32 -11.22 13.56
C GLY A 60 16.35 -11.51 12.06
N MET A 61 17.53 -11.91 11.57
CA MET A 61 17.73 -12.25 10.15
C MET A 61 16.82 -13.39 9.67
N ARG A 62 16.62 -14.41 10.50
CA ARG A 62 15.74 -15.54 10.19
C ARG A 62 14.30 -15.06 9.96
N ARG A 63 13.76 -14.26 10.88
CA ARG A 63 12.41 -13.71 10.75
C ARG A 63 12.27 -12.80 9.53
N ARG A 64 13.30 -11.97 9.26
CA ARG A 64 13.31 -11.15 8.03
C ARG A 64 13.16 -12.02 6.78
N ASN A 65 13.94 -13.08 6.66
CA ASN A 65 13.92 -13.95 5.50
C ASN A 65 12.59 -14.73 5.38
N GLU A 66 12.09 -15.26 6.49
CA GLU A 66 10.79 -15.94 6.54
C GLU A 66 9.65 -15.00 6.15
N SER A 67 9.64 -13.78 6.67
CA SER A 67 8.63 -12.77 6.36
C SER A 67 8.70 -12.31 4.90
N ALA A 68 9.89 -12.13 4.36
CA ALA A 68 10.08 -11.77 2.95
C ALA A 68 9.56 -12.88 2.02
N GLY A 69 9.83 -14.15 2.34
CA GLY A 69 9.32 -15.29 1.59
C GLY A 69 7.79 -15.42 1.68
N LEU A 70 7.23 -15.21 2.86
CA LEU A 70 5.78 -15.23 3.07
C LEU A 70 5.11 -14.09 2.30
N PHE A 71 5.66 -12.89 2.35
CA PHE A 71 5.14 -11.75 1.58
C PHE A 71 5.14 -12.05 0.07
N ALA A 72 6.22 -12.58 -0.47
CA ALA A 72 6.31 -12.91 -1.90
C ALA A 72 5.20 -13.89 -2.31
N LEU A 73 4.93 -14.91 -1.50
CA LEU A 73 3.87 -15.89 -1.74
C LEU A 73 2.48 -15.26 -1.62
N GLU A 74 2.21 -14.56 -0.52
CA GLU A 74 0.90 -13.95 -0.28
C GLU A 74 0.58 -12.83 -1.26
N ALA A 75 1.58 -12.04 -1.67
CA ALA A 75 1.39 -11.00 -2.67
C ALA A 75 0.96 -11.59 -4.02
N GLN A 76 1.58 -12.69 -4.42
CA GLN A 76 1.21 -13.39 -5.65
C GLN A 76 -0.22 -13.94 -5.60
N GLN A 77 -0.68 -14.37 -4.45
CA GLN A 77 -2.00 -14.99 -4.27
C GLN A 77 -3.13 -13.96 -4.06
N ASN A 78 -2.86 -12.87 -3.36
CA ASN A 78 -3.88 -12.01 -2.78
C ASN A 78 -3.82 -10.56 -3.26
N LEU A 79 -2.71 -10.12 -3.85
CA LEU A 79 -2.50 -8.72 -4.21
C LEU A 79 -2.49 -8.54 -5.72
N GLU A 80 -3.39 -7.70 -6.21
CA GLU A 80 -3.36 -7.27 -7.60
C GLU A 80 -2.33 -6.15 -7.78
N SER A 81 -1.31 -6.42 -8.56
CA SER A 81 -0.16 -5.53 -8.76
C SER A 81 -0.36 -4.68 -10.00
N ILE A 82 -0.22 -3.37 -9.85
CA ILE A 82 -0.31 -2.39 -10.94
C ILE A 82 1.10 -1.98 -11.35
N ALA A 83 1.43 -2.18 -12.63
CA ALA A 83 2.72 -1.75 -13.17
C ALA A 83 2.83 -0.21 -13.14
N VAL A 84 4.00 0.29 -12.75
CA VAL A 84 4.29 1.71 -12.73
C VAL A 84 4.65 2.16 -14.14
N SER A 85 3.67 2.70 -14.85
CA SER A 85 3.80 3.18 -16.23
C SER A 85 4.41 4.59 -16.30
N ALA A 86 4.81 5.00 -17.51
CA ALA A 86 5.25 6.36 -17.75
C ALA A 86 4.16 7.39 -17.41
N ASP A 87 2.88 7.09 -17.66
CA ASP A 87 1.75 7.95 -17.35
C ASP A 87 1.56 8.10 -15.83
N ILE A 88 1.73 7.03 -15.07
CA ILE A 88 1.72 7.07 -13.59
C ILE A 88 2.86 7.94 -13.08
N LEU A 89 4.07 7.82 -13.62
CA LEU A 89 5.21 8.64 -13.21
C LEU A 89 4.97 10.13 -13.54
N GLN A 90 4.35 10.43 -14.66
CA GLN A 90 4.00 11.79 -15.01
C GLN A 90 2.93 12.39 -14.08
N SER A 91 1.94 11.60 -13.69
CA SER A 91 0.95 11.97 -12.67
C SER A 91 1.60 12.17 -11.30
N ALA A 92 2.51 11.29 -10.91
CA ALA A 92 3.27 11.41 -9.66
C ALA A 92 4.09 12.70 -9.61
N HIS A 93 4.69 13.09 -10.74
CA HIS A 93 5.40 14.38 -10.86
C HIS A 93 4.47 15.56 -10.53
N ARG A 94 3.27 15.60 -11.09
CA ARG A 94 2.30 16.67 -10.81
C ARG A 94 1.85 16.67 -9.36
N LEU A 95 1.63 15.50 -8.75
CA LEU A 95 1.25 15.36 -7.34
C LEU A 95 2.36 15.83 -6.41
N ALA A 96 3.61 15.53 -6.72
CA ALA A 96 4.77 15.97 -5.94
C ALA A 96 4.95 17.51 -5.95
N LEU A 97 4.50 18.19 -7.01
CA LEU A 97 4.48 19.65 -7.06
C LEU A 97 3.37 20.28 -6.19
N ARG A 98 2.28 19.53 -5.95
CA ARG A 98 1.11 20.03 -5.19
C ARG A 98 1.12 19.63 -3.72
N HIS A 99 1.79 18.54 -3.38
CA HIS A 99 1.77 17.97 -2.04
C HIS A 99 3.19 17.68 -1.53
N PRO A 100 3.43 17.75 -0.21
CA PRO A 100 4.74 17.45 0.39
C PRO A 100 4.94 15.92 0.48
N LEU A 101 5.18 15.28 -0.66
CA LEU A 101 5.32 13.83 -0.79
C LEU A 101 6.74 13.44 -1.16
N ARG A 102 7.19 12.31 -0.62
CA ARG A 102 8.38 11.62 -1.14
C ARG A 102 8.05 10.95 -2.47
N ALA A 103 9.08 10.63 -3.26
CA ALA A 103 8.92 10.07 -4.59
C ALA A 103 8.00 8.84 -4.62
N TYR A 104 8.22 7.88 -3.73
CA TYR A 104 7.43 6.65 -3.68
C TYR A 104 5.98 6.89 -3.25
N ASP A 105 5.74 7.84 -2.35
CA ASP A 105 4.40 8.22 -1.91
C ASP A 105 3.62 8.86 -3.06
N ALA A 106 4.27 9.71 -3.85
CA ALA A 106 3.67 10.29 -5.06
C ALA A 106 3.30 9.22 -6.10
N VAL A 107 4.17 8.22 -6.28
CA VAL A 107 3.90 7.07 -7.18
C VAL A 107 2.71 6.24 -6.68
N HIS A 108 2.64 5.95 -5.39
CA HIS A 108 1.49 5.23 -4.82
C HIS A 108 0.18 6.01 -4.99
N LEU A 109 0.19 7.30 -4.70
CA LEU A 109 -1.01 8.13 -4.87
C LEU A 109 -1.45 8.19 -6.34
N ALA A 110 -0.51 8.40 -7.26
CA ALA A 110 -0.81 8.41 -8.70
C ALA A 110 -1.41 7.08 -9.17
N THR A 111 -0.86 5.96 -8.69
CA THR A 111 -1.34 4.61 -9.03
C THR A 111 -2.76 4.38 -8.50
N ALA A 112 -3.03 4.80 -7.27
CA ALA A 112 -4.36 4.68 -6.67
C ALA A 112 -5.41 5.54 -7.40
N LEU A 113 -5.04 6.74 -7.83
CA LEU A 113 -5.92 7.61 -8.61
C LEU A 113 -6.23 7.03 -9.99
N GLU A 114 -5.24 6.46 -10.67
CA GLU A 114 -5.46 5.75 -11.93
C GLU A 114 -6.38 4.54 -11.73
N LEU A 115 -6.18 3.78 -10.66
CA LEU A 115 -7.08 2.67 -10.32
C LEU A 115 -8.51 3.17 -10.09
N ALA A 116 -8.68 4.29 -9.35
CA ALA A 116 -9.99 4.87 -9.09
C ALA A 116 -10.72 5.23 -10.39
N GLU A 117 -10.03 5.85 -11.34
CA GLU A 117 -10.58 6.15 -12.66
C GLU A 117 -11.03 4.89 -13.41
N ARG A 118 -10.18 3.87 -13.44
CA ARG A 118 -10.51 2.58 -14.09
C ARG A 118 -11.73 1.91 -13.46
N MET A 119 -11.81 1.93 -12.13
CA MET A 119 -12.96 1.35 -11.41
C MET A 119 -14.25 2.09 -11.70
N LEU A 120 -14.22 3.41 -11.68
CA LEU A 120 -15.40 4.24 -12.03
C LEU A 120 -15.86 4.01 -13.47
N TRP A 121 -14.94 3.92 -14.43
CA TRP A 121 -15.27 3.59 -15.81
C TRP A 121 -15.92 2.20 -15.95
N ALA A 122 -15.55 1.25 -15.10
CA ALA A 122 -16.13 -0.09 -15.06
C ALA A 122 -17.43 -0.17 -14.25
N GLY A 123 -17.93 0.94 -13.71
CA GLY A 123 -19.13 0.97 -12.85
C GLY A 123 -18.90 0.38 -11.46
N LEU A 124 -17.64 0.32 -11.02
CA LEU A 124 -17.23 -0.20 -9.73
C LEU A 124 -16.89 0.94 -8.76
N PRO A 125 -16.91 0.68 -7.43
CA PRO A 125 -16.54 1.69 -6.45
C PRO A 125 -15.05 2.04 -6.55
N ALA A 126 -14.73 3.28 -6.23
CA ALA A 126 -13.33 3.71 -6.09
C ALA A 126 -12.64 2.96 -4.92
N PRO A 127 -11.33 2.77 -4.99
CA PRO A 127 -10.61 2.10 -3.91
C PRO A 127 -10.54 2.97 -2.66
N ILE A 128 -10.52 2.31 -1.50
CA ILE A 128 -10.15 2.91 -0.22
C ILE A 128 -8.63 2.89 -0.14
N PHE A 129 -8.01 4.04 0.02
CA PHE A 129 -6.56 4.19 0.10
C PHE A 129 -6.07 3.96 1.54
N VAL A 130 -5.19 2.98 1.73
CA VAL A 130 -4.69 2.57 3.04
C VAL A 130 -3.22 2.89 3.17
N SER A 131 -2.88 3.74 4.12
CA SER A 131 -1.50 4.13 4.43
C SER A 131 -1.35 4.46 5.92
N ALA A 132 -0.17 4.27 6.47
CA ALA A 132 0.20 4.73 7.81
C ALA A 132 0.89 6.10 7.81
N ASP A 133 1.09 6.71 6.64
CA ASP A 133 1.75 8.01 6.49
C ASP A 133 0.72 9.15 6.45
N GLY A 134 0.77 10.04 7.44
CA GLY A 134 -0.18 11.15 7.57
C GLY A 134 -0.15 12.13 6.42
N ASN A 135 1.02 12.47 5.88
CA ASN A 135 1.15 13.38 4.74
C ASN A 135 0.56 12.77 3.47
N LEU A 136 0.79 11.48 3.26
CA LEU A 136 0.24 10.76 2.12
C LEU A 136 -1.29 10.63 2.22
N LEU A 137 -1.82 10.34 3.40
CA LEU A 137 -3.27 10.31 3.65
C LEU A 137 -3.93 11.66 3.41
N ALA A 138 -3.30 12.76 3.87
CA ALA A 138 -3.82 14.10 3.64
C ALA A 138 -3.86 14.44 2.14
N ALA A 139 -2.82 14.09 1.39
CA ALA A 139 -2.78 14.28 -0.06
C ALA A 139 -3.85 13.42 -0.77
N ALA A 140 -4.02 12.17 -0.36
CA ALA A 140 -5.04 11.28 -0.92
C ALA A 140 -6.46 11.82 -0.71
N ARG A 141 -6.76 12.34 0.50
CA ARG A 141 -8.05 13.01 0.77
C ARG A 141 -8.25 14.24 -0.10
N ALA A 142 -7.22 15.07 -0.24
CA ALA A 142 -7.28 16.28 -1.07
C ALA A 142 -7.54 15.94 -2.55
N GLU A 143 -7.08 14.78 -3.01
CA GLU A 143 -7.33 14.28 -4.37
C GLU A 143 -8.66 13.50 -4.50
N GLY A 144 -9.45 13.41 -3.44
CA GLY A 144 -10.81 12.86 -3.47
C GLY A 144 -10.95 11.37 -3.12
N LEU A 145 -9.89 10.73 -2.65
CA LEU A 145 -9.95 9.34 -2.20
C LEU A 145 -10.50 9.22 -0.78
N VAL A 146 -11.27 8.18 -0.52
CA VAL A 146 -11.55 7.72 0.83
C VAL A 146 -10.29 7.06 1.37
N VAL A 147 -9.92 7.35 2.60
CA VAL A 147 -8.68 6.88 3.19
C VAL A 147 -8.90 6.16 4.51
N GLU A 148 -8.01 5.23 4.82
CA GLU A 148 -7.93 4.53 6.11
C GLU A 148 -6.49 4.52 6.61
N ASN A 149 -6.34 4.76 7.91
CA ASN A 149 -5.07 4.67 8.60
C ASN A 149 -5.06 3.44 9.51
N PRO A 150 -4.22 2.42 9.25
CA PRO A 150 -4.16 1.24 10.11
C PRO A 150 -3.87 1.56 11.57
N ASN A 151 -3.14 2.65 11.85
CA ASN A 151 -2.80 3.06 13.22
C ASN A 151 -4.01 3.52 14.04
N GLU A 152 -5.14 3.79 13.42
CA GLU A 152 -6.40 4.16 14.07
C GLU A 152 -7.27 2.95 14.41
N HIS A 153 -6.82 1.75 14.03
CA HIS A 153 -7.50 0.49 14.28
C HIS A 153 -6.66 -0.37 15.26
N GLU A 154 -7.14 -0.56 16.47
CA GLU A 154 -6.51 -1.44 17.46
C GLU A 154 -7.18 -2.83 17.53
#